data_c656b52aa2d3ba12c236d3ac746af54f
#
_entry.id   c656b52aa2d3ba12c236d3ac746af54f
#
_cell.length_a   1.000
_cell.length_b   1.000
_cell.length_c   1.000
_cell.angle_alpha   90.00
_cell.angle_beta   90.00
_cell.angle_gamma   90.00
#
_symmetry.space_group_name_H-M   'P 1'
#
loop_
_entity.id
_entity.type
_entity.pdbx_description
1 polymer ?
#
loop_
_entity_poly.entity_id
_entity_poly.type
_entity_poly.pdbx_seq_one_letter_code
_entity_poly.pdbx_strand_id
1 'polypeptide(L)'
;TTVNLYYSKLDGFSYLPQGAETPVIGDTDESFAWNVRMIANFSLPWGVSLQGTGNYNSKQLMAQGHREPNYSVDLGLRKSFLSDKLTLSINARDLLDSRKFRTVTAGDGFWQDSENWRGGRRVGFTLTYNFGNMNKKKDKSKSRSEEPDMFDME
;
A
#
# COMPACT_ATOMS: atom_id res chain seq x y z
N THR A 1 -11.59 -2.38 3.02
CA THR A 1 -10.92 -3.59 2.51
C THR A 1 -10.82 -3.49 1.00
N THR A 2 -9.67 -3.79 0.45
CA THR A 2 -9.43 -3.85 -1.00
C THR A 2 -8.92 -5.23 -1.33
N VAL A 3 -9.50 -5.85 -2.36
CA VAL A 3 -9.06 -7.14 -2.89
C VAL A 3 -8.78 -6.92 -4.37
N ASN A 4 -7.58 -7.28 -4.82
CA ASN A 4 -7.23 -7.26 -6.22
C ASN A 4 -6.91 -8.69 -6.66
N LEU A 5 -7.49 -9.07 -7.78
CA LEU A 5 -7.30 -10.36 -8.41
C LEU A 5 -6.74 -10.10 -9.80
N TYR A 6 -5.71 -10.82 -10.19
CA TYR A 6 -5.13 -10.70 -11.52
C TYR A 6 -4.64 -12.05 -12.01
N TYR A 7 -4.81 -12.23 -13.29
CA TYR A 7 -4.32 -13.37 -14.03
C TYR A 7 -3.09 -12.93 -14.83
N SER A 8 -2.03 -13.68 -14.73
CA SER A 8 -0.80 -13.46 -15.47
C SER A 8 -0.52 -14.67 -16.34
N LYS A 9 -0.32 -14.43 -17.61
CA LYS A 9 0.14 -15.41 -18.58
C LYS A 9 1.49 -14.96 -19.12
N LEU A 10 2.47 -15.81 -19.03
CA LEU A 10 3.77 -15.63 -19.66
C LEU A 10 3.83 -16.58 -20.85
N ASP A 11 3.83 -16.01 -22.05
CA ASP A 11 3.98 -16.83 -23.26
C ASP A 11 5.39 -17.39 -23.34
N GLY A 12 5.48 -18.65 -23.74
CA GLY A 12 6.74 -19.32 -23.99
C GLY A 12 7.55 -18.56 -25.05
N PHE A 13 8.84 -18.56 -24.91
CA PHE A 13 9.75 -17.97 -25.87
C PHE A 13 10.76 -19.01 -26.37
N SER A 14 11.22 -18.81 -27.56
CA SER A 14 12.31 -19.59 -28.12
C SER A 14 13.28 -18.64 -28.84
N TYR A 15 14.54 -18.69 -28.46
CA TYR A 15 15.56 -17.95 -29.16
C TYR A 15 16.84 -18.81 -29.30
N LEU A 16 17.59 -18.63 -30.38
CA LEU A 16 18.87 -19.27 -30.60
C LEU A 16 19.98 -18.28 -30.29
N PRO A 17 20.74 -18.47 -29.17
CA PRO A 17 21.88 -17.62 -28.88
C PRO A 17 22.95 -17.73 -30.01
N GLN A 18 23.64 -16.65 -30.28
CA GLN A 18 24.68 -16.63 -31.29
C GLN A 18 25.82 -17.60 -30.90
N GLY A 19 26.04 -18.62 -31.74
CA GLY A 19 27.05 -19.67 -31.50
C GLY A 19 26.53 -20.91 -30.75
N ALA A 20 25.25 -20.99 -30.46
CA ALA A 20 24.60 -22.17 -29.90
C ALA A 20 23.95 -23.02 -31.00
N GLU A 21 24.00 -24.34 -30.86
CA GLU A 21 23.35 -25.29 -31.79
C GLU A 21 21.91 -25.61 -31.40
N THR A 22 21.52 -25.34 -30.16
CA THR A 22 20.17 -25.62 -29.63
C THR A 22 19.48 -24.34 -29.15
N PRO A 23 18.19 -24.16 -29.48
CA PRO A 23 17.44 -23.01 -28.98
C PRO A 23 17.17 -23.12 -27.48
N VAL A 24 17.19 -21.98 -26.81
CA VAL A 24 16.66 -21.86 -25.45
C VAL A 24 15.16 -21.68 -25.56
N ILE A 25 14.41 -22.55 -24.91
CA ILE A 25 12.95 -22.58 -24.92
C ILE A 25 12.48 -22.25 -23.49
N GLY A 26 11.65 -21.23 -23.36
CA GLY A 26 10.91 -20.95 -22.16
C GLY A 26 9.48 -21.43 -22.29
N ASP A 27 8.99 -22.15 -21.29
CA ASP A 27 7.61 -22.65 -21.29
C ASP A 27 6.59 -21.53 -21.10
N THR A 28 5.39 -21.76 -21.64
CA THR A 28 4.23 -20.93 -21.30
C THR A 28 3.81 -21.26 -19.88
N ASP A 29 3.75 -20.24 -19.03
CA ASP A 29 3.36 -20.39 -17.63
C ASP A 29 2.20 -19.44 -17.31
N GLU A 30 1.22 -19.95 -16.58
CA GLU A 30 0.00 -19.23 -16.22
C GLU A 30 -0.15 -19.20 -14.71
N SER A 31 -0.49 -18.05 -14.17
CA SER A 31 -0.67 -17.91 -12.73
C SER A 31 -1.80 -16.96 -12.39
N PHE A 32 -2.57 -17.38 -11.42
CA PHE A 32 -3.55 -16.52 -10.77
C PHE A 32 -2.95 -15.95 -9.49
N ALA A 33 -2.88 -14.65 -9.41
CA ALA A 33 -2.34 -13.95 -8.25
C ALA A 33 -3.39 -13.00 -7.66
N TRP A 34 -3.30 -12.78 -6.37
CA TRP A 34 -4.21 -11.89 -5.65
C TRP A 34 -3.50 -11.20 -4.50
N ASN A 35 -4.00 -10.03 -4.15
CA ASN A 35 -3.61 -9.36 -2.93
C ASN A 35 -4.82 -8.83 -2.18
N VAL A 36 -4.68 -8.78 -0.87
CA VAL A 36 -5.69 -8.22 0.03
C VAL A 36 -5.05 -7.17 0.89
N ARG A 37 -5.70 -6.01 0.96
CA ARG A 37 -5.39 -4.97 1.92
C ARG A 37 -6.61 -4.67 2.77
N MET A 38 -6.46 -4.79 4.06
CA MET A 38 -7.48 -4.46 5.05
C MET A 38 -7.01 -3.28 5.88
N ILE A 39 -7.86 -2.28 6.02
CA ILE A 39 -7.64 -1.15 6.92
C ILE A 39 -8.85 -1.08 7.85
N ALA A 40 -8.59 -1.13 9.15
CA ALA A 40 -9.59 -0.98 10.19
C ALA A 40 -9.24 0.24 11.05
N ASN A 41 -10.22 1.13 11.22
CA ASN A 41 -10.09 2.32 12.05
C ASN A 41 -11.09 2.24 13.20
N PHE A 42 -10.59 2.41 14.40
CA PHE A 42 -11.38 2.38 15.63
C PHE A 42 -11.22 3.71 16.35
N SER A 43 -12.35 4.33 16.65
CA SER A 43 -12.39 5.49 17.54
C SER A 43 -12.69 5.01 18.94
N LEU A 44 -11.72 5.12 19.81
CA LEU A 44 -11.81 4.72 21.22
C LEU A 44 -12.24 5.92 22.08
N PRO A 45 -12.78 5.66 23.29
CA PRO A 45 -13.03 6.71 24.25
C PRO A 45 -11.76 7.53 24.52
N TRP A 46 -11.93 8.72 25.09
CA TRP A 46 -10.85 9.67 25.42
C TRP A 46 -10.06 10.23 24.23
N GLY A 47 -10.65 10.27 23.02
CA GLY A 47 -10.02 10.85 21.84
C GLY A 47 -8.84 10.05 21.30
N VAL A 48 -8.84 8.75 21.52
CA VAL A 48 -7.85 7.83 20.98
C VAL A 48 -8.36 7.23 19.68
N SER A 49 -7.53 7.25 18.63
CA SER A 49 -7.80 6.58 17.37
C SER A 49 -6.77 5.47 17.17
N LEU A 50 -7.27 4.29 16.85
CA LEU A 50 -6.46 3.12 16.52
C LEU A 50 -6.68 2.74 15.06
N GLN A 51 -5.62 2.54 14.32
CA GLN A 51 -5.67 2.05 12.94
C GLN A 51 -4.86 0.77 12.81
N GLY A 52 -5.51 -0.27 12.31
CA GLY A 52 -4.86 -1.52 11.91
C GLY A 52 -4.79 -1.61 10.39
N THR A 53 -3.65 -2.02 9.85
CA THR A 53 -3.50 -2.30 8.41
C THR A 53 -2.90 -3.68 8.25
N GLY A 54 -3.62 -4.57 7.57
CA GLY A 54 -3.15 -5.87 7.14
C GLY A 54 -2.94 -5.88 5.63
N ASN A 55 -1.84 -6.46 5.18
CA ASN A 55 -1.58 -6.70 3.76
C ASN A 55 -1.18 -8.15 3.57
N TYR A 56 -1.69 -8.76 2.52
CA TYR A 56 -1.31 -10.09 2.05
C TYR A 56 -1.13 -10.07 0.54
N ASN A 57 -0.06 -10.64 0.05
CA ASN A 57 0.18 -10.86 -1.36
C ASN A 57 0.42 -12.36 -1.58
N SER A 58 -0.30 -12.95 -2.51
CA SER A 58 -0.12 -14.34 -2.91
C SER A 58 1.20 -14.51 -3.69
N LYS A 59 1.52 -15.76 -3.97
CA LYS A 59 2.61 -16.10 -4.89
C LYS A 59 2.39 -15.43 -6.25
N GLN A 60 3.47 -14.88 -6.83
CA GLN A 60 3.45 -14.19 -8.10
C GLN A 60 4.43 -14.82 -9.06
N LEU A 61 3.96 -15.12 -10.27
CA LEU A 61 4.80 -15.60 -11.35
C LEU A 61 5.64 -14.46 -11.92
N MET A 62 6.87 -14.77 -12.29
CA MET A 62 7.82 -13.90 -12.97
C MET A 62 8.39 -14.63 -14.17
N ALA A 63 8.99 -13.91 -15.13
CA ALA A 63 9.52 -14.47 -16.38
C ALA A 63 10.53 -15.62 -16.16
N GLN A 64 11.27 -15.64 -15.06
CA GLN A 64 12.27 -16.65 -14.75
C GLN A 64 12.15 -17.16 -13.32
N GLY A 65 10.92 -17.39 -12.85
CA GLY A 65 10.70 -17.87 -11.49
C GLY A 65 9.45 -17.34 -10.83
N HIS A 66 9.52 -17.21 -9.52
CA HIS A 66 8.35 -16.75 -8.76
C HIS A 66 8.77 -15.98 -7.51
N ARG A 67 7.87 -15.12 -7.07
CA ARG A 67 7.94 -14.47 -5.76
C ARG A 67 7.06 -15.21 -4.77
N GLU A 68 7.63 -15.54 -3.63
CA GLU A 68 6.89 -16.18 -2.56
C GLU A 68 5.83 -15.24 -1.93
N PRO A 69 4.76 -15.80 -1.35
CA PRO A 69 3.75 -15.03 -0.66
C PRO A 69 4.36 -14.21 0.49
N ASN A 70 3.82 -13.02 0.71
CA ASN A 70 4.21 -12.22 1.87
C ASN A 70 3.00 -11.56 2.52
N TYR A 71 3.12 -11.27 3.80
CA TYR A 71 2.09 -10.57 4.56
C TYR A 71 2.74 -9.58 5.54
N SER A 72 1.96 -8.61 5.98
CA SER A 72 2.41 -7.67 7.00
C SER A 72 1.23 -7.09 7.76
N VAL A 73 1.49 -6.77 9.02
CA VAL A 73 0.53 -6.11 9.91
C VAL A 73 1.18 -4.87 10.50
N ASP A 74 0.52 -3.74 10.32
CA ASP A 74 0.93 -2.45 10.86
C ASP A 74 -0.17 -1.93 11.80
N LEU A 75 0.23 -1.27 12.89
CA LEU A 75 -0.68 -0.59 13.82
C LEU A 75 -0.28 0.86 14.00
N GLY A 76 -1.28 1.74 14.02
CA GLY A 76 -1.13 3.15 14.34
C GLY A 76 -2.06 3.53 15.49
N LEU A 77 -1.54 4.24 16.47
CA LEU A 77 -2.29 4.83 17.57
C LEU A 77 -2.07 6.33 17.57
N ARG A 78 -3.14 7.07 17.66
CA ARG A 78 -3.11 8.53 17.71
C ARG A 78 -3.99 9.02 18.85
N LYS A 79 -3.45 9.96 19.62
CA LYS A 79 -4.20 10.66 20.67
C LYS A 79 -3.94 12.14 20.63
N SER A 80 -5.01 12.92 20.65
CA SER A 80 -4.97 14.37 20.76
C SER A 80 -5.21 14.81 22.21
N PHE A 81 -4.50 15.85 22.61
CA PHE A 81 -4.55 16.48 23.92
C PHE A 81 -4.69 18.00 23.75
N LEU A 82 -5.04 18.70 24.81
CA LEU A 82 -5.10 20.17 24.87
C LEU A 82 -5.97 20.78 23.76
N SER A 83 -7.18 20.24 23.58
CA SER A 83 -8.11 20.67 22.53
C SER A 83 -7.45 20.66 21.14
N ASP A 84 -6.86 19.52 20.78
CA ASP A 84 -6.18 19.24 19.51
C ASP A 84 -4.89 20.01 19.24
N LYS A 85 -4.39 20.75 20.21
CA LYS A 85 -3.10 21.44 20.08
C LYS A 85 -1.90 20.50 20.15
N LEU A 86 -1.99 19.42 20.91
CA LEU A 86 -0.93 18.45 21.05
C LEU A 86 -1.44 17.09 20.54
N THR A 87 -0.72 16.47 19.63
CA THR A 87 -1.03 15.13 19.10
C THR A 87 0.17 14.22 19.27
N LEU A 88 -0.07 13.08 19.93
CA LEU A 88 0.88 11.97 20.00
C LEU A 88 0.44 10.89 19.00
N SER A 89 1.35 10.45 18.17
CA SER A 89 1.15 9.33 17.25
C SER A 89 2.23 8.27 17.49
N ILE A 90 1.80 7.02 17.59
CA ILE A 90 2.68 5.85 17.72
C ILE A 90 2.38 4.96 16.54
N ASN A 91 3.39 4.62 15.76
CA ASN A 91 3.25 3.74 14.59
C ASN A 91 4.16 2.54 14.77
N ALA A 92 3.58 1.35 14.76
CA ALA A 92 4.29 0.09 14.76
C ALA A 92 4.12 -0.58 13.41
N ARG A 93 5.21 -0.82 12.70
CA ARG A 93 5.22 -1.45 11.38
C ARG A 93 5.80 -2.84 11.46
N ASP A 94 5.23 -3.71 10.64
CA ASP A 94 5.66 -5.11 10.52
C ASP A 94 5.73 -5.83 11.86
N LEU A 95 4.63 -5.78 12.61
CA LEU A 95 4.52 -6.38 13.96
C LEU A 95 4.90 -7.85 14.01
N LEU A 96 4.65 -8.57 12.92
CA LEU A 96 4.89 -10.01 12.82
C LEU A 96 6.29 -10.34 12.28
N ASP A 97 7.09 -9.32 11.91
CA ASP A 97 8.40 -9.49 11.26
C ASP A 97 8.35 -10.37 10.01
N SER A 98 7.30 -10.19 9.24
CA SER A 98 6.94 -11.05 8.13
C SER A 98 7.11 -10.42 6.76
N ARG A 99 7.56 -9.16 6.69
CA ARG A 99 7.79 -8.42 5.44
C ARG A 99 9.10 -8.84 4.78
N LYS A 100 9.18 -10.13 4.45
CA LYS A 100 10.28 -10.72 3.71
C LYS A 100 9.86 -10.93 2.27
N PHE A 101 10.74 -10.57 1.34
CA PHE A 101 10.52 -10.74 -0.08
C PHE A 101 11.50 -11.79 -0.58
N ARG A 102 10.99 -13.00 -0.75
CA ARG A 102 11.78 -14.10 -1.31
C ARG A 102 11.42 -14.27 -2.77
N THR A 103 12.43 -14.24 -3.62
CA THR A 103 12.31 -14.44 -5.05
C THR A 103 13.22 -15.61 -5.44
N VAL A 104 12.62 -16.60 -6.05
CA VAL A 104 13.34 -17.75 -6.63
C VAL A 104 13.37 -17.55 -8.13
N THR A 105 14.57 -17.49 -8.69
CA THR A 105 14.80 -17.37 -10.12
C THR A 105 15.56 -18.59 -10.59
N ALA A 106 15.09 -19.20 -11.66
CA ALA A 106 15.73 -20.33 -12.29
C ALA A 106 15.83 -20.10 -13.79
N GLY A 107 16.93 -20.52 -14.39
CA GLY A 107 17.18 -20.47 -15.83
C GLY A 107 18.10 -21.60 -16.23
N ASP A 108 18.44 -21.64 -17.51
CA ASP A 108 19.32 -22.68 -18.04
C ASP A 108 20.72 -22.55 -17.40
N GLY A 109 21.06 -23.56 -16.58
CA GLY A 109 22.34 -23.62 -15.88
C GLY A 109 22.49 -22.72 -14.64
N PHE A 110 21.47 -22.04 -14.19
CA PHE A 110 21.52 -21.27 -12.94
C PHE A 110 20.25 -21.38 -12.11
N TRP A 111 20.44 -21.30 -10.78
CA TRP A 111 19.37 -21.16 -9.80
C TRP A 111 19.78 -20.12 -8.78
N GLN A 112 18.87 -19.19 -8.50
CA GLN A 112 19.10 -18.12 -7.53
C GLN A 112 17.92 -18.01 -6.58
N ASP A 113 18.18 -18.07 -5.29
CA ASP A 113 17.25 -17.75 -4.21
C ASP A 113 17.70 -16.46 -3.56
N SER A 114 16.86 -15.45 -3.63
CA SER A 114 17.14 -14.13 -3.08
C SER A 114 16.07 -13.76 -2.06
N GLU A 115 16.48 -13.60 -0.82
CA GLU A 115 15.63 -13.08 0.25
C GLU A 115 16.03 -11.63 0.55
N ASN A 116 15.10 -10.72 0.37
CA ASN A 116 15.27 -9.31 0.71
C ASN A 116 14.43 -8.99 1.94
N TRP A 117 15.08 -8.80 3.05
CA TRP A 117 14.47 -8.40 4.30
C TRP A 117 14.57 -6.88 4.46
N ARG A 118 13.44 -6.20 4.33
CA ARG A 118 13.38 -4.73 4.44
C ARG A 118 13.15 -4.27 5.87
N GLY A 119 13.97 -4.76 6.78
CA GLY A 119 14.26 -4.09 8.04
C GLY A 119 13.34 -4.31 9.22
N GLY A 120 12.67 -5.44 9.39
CA GLY A 120 12.06 -5.86 10.66
C GLY A 120 11.04 -4.91 11.31
N ARG A 121 10.68 -5.25 12.53
CA ARG A 121 9.75 -4.46 13.35
C ARG A 121 10.28 -3.06 13.61
N ARG A 122 9.45 -2.06 13.37
CA ARG A 122 9.79 -0.66 13.63
C ARG A 122 8.68 0.00 14.42
N VAL A 123 9.06 0.68 15.48
CA VAL A 123 8.15 1.54 16.25
C VAL A 123 8.63 2.97 16.13
N GLY A 124 7.74 3.84 15.72
CA GLY A 124 7.98 5.27 15.59
C GLY A 124 7.05 6.07 16.49
N PHE A 125 7.58 7.13 17.09
CA PHE A 125 6.83 8.09 17.89
C PHE A 125 6.89 9.44 17.21
N THR A 126 5.74 10.10 17.10
CA THR A 126 5.63 11.44 16.56
C THR A 126 4.84 12.30 17.53
N LEU A 127 5.42 13.40 17.96
CA LEU A 127 4.75 14.40 18.78
C LEU A 127 4.59 15.66 17.93
N THR A 128 3.35 16.09 17.75
CA THR A 128 3.02 17.30 16.99
C THR A 128 2.37 18.30 17.90
N TYR A 129 2.92 19.52 17.94
CA TYR A 129 2.34 20.62 18.67
C TYR A 129 1.99 21.78 17.72
N ASN A 130 0.73 22.17 17.70
CA ASN A 130 0.22 23.24 16.85
C ASN A 130 0.20 24.56 17.64
N PHE A 131 1.07 25.47 17.25
CA PHE A 131 1.11 26.83 17.79
C PHE A 131 0.08 27.72 17.08
N GLY A 132 -0.65 28.52 17.84
CA GLY A 132 -1.59 29.51 17.31
C GLY A 132 -3.06 29.09 17.36
N ASN A 133 -3.95 30.04 17.10
CA ASN A 133 -5.40 29.84 17.00
C ASN A 133 -5.74 29.31 15.61
N MET A 134 -6.09 28.04 15.52
CA MET A 134 -6.78 27.51 14.35
C MET A 134 -8.25 27.93 14.36
N ASN A 135 -8.53 29.22 14.20
CA ASN A 135 -9.84 29.63 13.77
C ASN A 135 -10.03 29.16 12.34
N LYS A 136 -10.64 28.01 12.14
CA LYS A 136 -11.27 27.69 10.87
C LYS A 136 -12.24 28.82 10.56
N LYS A 137 -11.85 29.76 9.70
CA LYS A 137 -12.82 30.59 9.01
C LYS A 137 -13.77 29.62 8.33
N LYS A 138 -14.97 29.51 8.87
CA LYS A 138 -16.10 28.96 8.13
C LYS A 138 -16.24 29.88 6.93
N ASP A 139 -15.80 29.44 5.76
CA ASP A 139 -16.16 30.09 4.51
C ASP A 139 -17.68 30.12 4.47
N LYS A 140 -18.25 31.25 4.84
CA LYS A 140 -19.60 31.60 4.47
C LYS A 140 -19.56 31.70 2.95
N SER A 141 -19.97 30.63 2.27
CA SER A 141 -20.38 30.73 0.90
C SER A 141 -21.41 31.84 0.84
N LYS A 142 -21.02 32.98 0.30
CA LYS A 142 -21.92 34.04 -0.07
C LYS A 142 -22.94 33.40 -1.02
N SER A 143 -24.12 33.16 -0.53
CA SER A 143 -25.30 33.03 -1.36
C SER A 143 -25.41 34.35 -2.13
N ARG A 144 -25.04 34.30 -3.37
CA ARG A 144 -25.29 35.37 -4.34
C ARG A 144 -26.81 35.43 -4.49
N SER A 145 -27.42 36.34 -3.77
CA SER A 145 -28.80 36.73 -3.99
C SER A 145 -28.95 37.22 -5.42
N GLU A 146 -29.83 36.56 -6.15
CA GLU A 146 -30.35 36.97 -7.45
C GLU A 146 -30.82 38.40 -7.36
N GLU A 147 -30.25 39.29 -8.17
CA GLU A 147 -30.87 40.56 -8.54
C GLU A 147 -31.98 40.24 -9.52
N PRO A 148 -33.21 40.76 -9.29
CA PRO A 148 -34.25 40.65 -10.29
C PRO A 148 -33.98 41.66 -11.41
N ASP A 149 -33.91 41.14 -12.64
CA ASP A 149 -33.93 41.93 -13.87
C ASP A 149 -35.20 42.75 -13.92
N MET A 150 -35.04 44.05 -13.80
CA MET A 150 -36.08 45.00 -14.05
C MET A 150 -35.89 45.53 -15.49
N PHE A 151 -36.45 44.82 -16.44
CA PHE A 151 -36.76 45.35 -17.77
C PHE A 151 -38.26 45.45 -17.85
N ASP A 152 -38.73 46.68 -17.67
CA ASP A 152 -40.04 47.11 -18.21
C ASP A 152 -39.93 48.56 -18.64
N MET A 153 -40.39 48.81 -19.86
CA MET A 153 -40.91 50.04 -20.47
C MET A 153 -39.87 51.09 -20.91
N GLU A 154 -39.79 51.49 -22.12
CA GLU A 154 -40.74 51.85 -23.20
C GLU A 154 -40.09 51.74 -24.58
#